data_821a0af0c43f39b7d87e3dc1fab4de92
#
_entry.id   821a0af0c43f39b7d87e3dc1fab4de92
#
_cell.length_a   1.000
_cell.length_b   1.000
_cell.length_c   1.000
_cell.angle_alpha   90.00
_cell.angle_beta   90.00
_cell.angle_gamma   90.00
#
_symmetry.space_group_name_H-M   'P 1'
#
loop_
_entity.id
_entity.type
_entity.pdbx_description
1 polymer ?
#
loop_
_entity_poly.entity_id
_entity_poly.type
_entity_poly.pdbx_seq_one_letter_code
_entity_poly.pdbx_strand_id
1 'polypeptide(L)'
;MIKFKTRELSDCIRLHFDSSLNDLNADELLNKRMKQGKLNLGFHYILYKDGELVKGIDNKYYADYELDGYKTSIYVLVTADKLTDAQRTTLNELKATLNLPIR
;
A
#
# COMPACT_ATOMS: atom_id res chain seq x y z
N MET A 1 -17.86 -5.01 -16.84
CA MET A 1 -16.68 -5.35 -16.01
C MET A 1 -15.74 -4.17 -15.90
N ILE A 2 -15.34 -3.86 -14.70
CA ILE A 2 -14.37 -2.79 -14.46
C ILE A 2 -12.98 -3.33 -14.72
N LYS A 3 -12.22 -2.62 -15.54
CA LYS A 3 -10.81 -2.97 -15.79
C LYS A 3 -9.91 -1.94 -15.13
N PHE A 4 -8.96 -2.39 -14.33
CA PHE A 4 -7.92 -1.54 -13.76
C PHE A 4 -6.74 -1.47 -14.72
N LYS A 5 -6.14 -0.28 -14.82
CA LYS A 5 -4.96 -0.12 -15.66
C LYS A 5 -3.77 -0.85 -15.07
N THR A 6 -3.06 -1.59 -15.90
CA THR A 6 -1.83 -2.25 -15.51
C THR A 6 -0.65 -1.31 -15.72
N ARG A 7 0.39 -1.48 -14.92
CA ARG A 7 1.63 -0.73 -15.07
C ARG A 7 2.74 -1.66 -15.52
N GLU A 8 3.68 -1.10 -16.26
CA GLU A 8 4.78 -1.87 -16.85
C GLU A 8 6.05 -1.83 -16.01
N LEU A 9 6.19 -0.79 -15.18
CA LEU A 9 7.44 -0.49 -14.48
C LEU A 9 7.17 -0.07 -13.05
N SER A 10 8.02 -0.54 -12.14
CA SER A 10 8.06 -0.06 -10.75
C SER A 10 9.43 0.56 -10.48
N ASP A 11 9.45 1.83 -10.05
CA ASP A 11 10.68 2.56 -9.75
C ASP A 11 11.06 2.51 -8.29
N CYS A 12 10.07 2.51 -7.41
CA CYS A 12 10.30 2.65 -5.97
C CYS A 12 9.12 2.17 -5.16
N ILE A 13 9.36 2.08 -3.86
CA ILE A 13 8.33 1.89 -2.85
C ILE A 13 8.06 3.24 -2.21
N ARG A 14 6.79 3.64 -2.13
CA ARG A 14 6.36 4.84 -1.44
C ARG A 14 5.45 4.48 -0.28
N LEU A 15 5.51 5.28 0.78
CA LEU A 15 4.76 5.05 2.01
C LEU A 15 3.68 6.11 2.16
N HIS A 16 2.50 5.68 2.63
CA HIS A 16 1.41 6.57 3.02
C HIS A 16 1.04 6.26 4.45
N PHE A 17 1.16 7.23 5.34
CA PHE A 17 0.96 7.05 6.78
C PHE A 17 -0.46 7.44 7.17
N ASP A 18 -1.17 6.55 7.88
CA ASP A 18 -2.49 6.85 8.44
C ASP A 18 -2.74 5.96 9.67
N SER A 19 -2.51 6.52 10.86
CA SER A 19 -2.66 5.80 12.11
C SER A 19 -4.11 5.44 12.45
N SER A 20 -5.09 6.11 11.85
CA SER A 20 -6.51 5.86 12.11
C SER A 20 -6.99 4.52 11.59
N LEU A 21 -6.23 3.88 10.71
CA LEU A 21 -6.62 2.66 10.01
C LEU A 21 -6.06 1.38 10.65
N ASN A 22 -5.34 1.47 11.76
CA ASN A 22 -4.66 0.31 12.34
C ASN A 22 -5.60 -0.80 12.80
N ASP A 23 -6.84 -0.46 13.17
CA ASP A 23 -7.82 -1.43 13.67
C ASP A 23 -8.66 -2.07 12.57
N LEU A 24 -8.43 -1.71 11.31
CA LEU A 24 -9.20 -2.20 10.18
C LEU A 24 -8.43 -3.27 9.42
N ASN A 25 -9.11 -4.40 9.11
CA ASN A 25 -8.53 -5.40 8.21
C ASN A 25 -8.71 -4.97 6.74
N ALA A 26 -8.17 -5.77 5.81
CA ALA A 26 -8.21 -5.44 4.38
C ALA A 26 -9.63 -5.29 3.84
N ASP A 27 -10.56 -6.15 4.26
CA ASP A 27 -11.96 -6.09 3.82
C ASP A 27 -12.65 -4.83 4.33
N GLU A 28 -12.41 -4.46 5.58
CA GLU A 28 -12.97 -3.25 6.18
C GLU A 28 -12.41 -1.99 5.49
N LEU A 29 -11.11 -1.99 5.17
CA LEU A 29 -10.48 -0.89 4.43
C LEU A 29 -11.08 -0.76 3.04
N LEU A 30 -11.28 -1.89 2.34
CA LEU A 30 -11.90 -1.87 1.02
C LEU A 30 -13.33 -1.31 1.09
N ASN A 31 -14.12 -1.74 2.05
CA ASN A 31 -15.48 -1.25 2.24
C ASN A 31 -15.50 0.26 2.50
N LYS A 32 -14.58 0.75 3.34
CA LYS A 32 -14.46 2.19 3.61
C LYS A 32 -14.14 2.96 2.34
N ARG A 33 -13.24 2.46 1.52
CA ARG A 33 -12.87 3.12 0.26
C ARG A 33 -14.02 3.09 -0.75
N MET A 34 -14.76 2.00 -0.84
CA MET A 34 -15.93 1.90 -1.72
C MET A 34 -17.01 2.91 -1.34
N LYS A 35 -17.21 3.17 -0.06
CA LYS A 35 -18.11 4.22 0.43
C LYS A 35 -17.64 5.62 0.01
N GLN A 36 -16.36 5.80 -0.24
CA GLN A 36 -15.78 7.05 -0.73
C GLN A 36 -15.77 7.15 -2.25
N GLY A 37 -16.36 6.17 -2.95
CA GLY A 37 -16.40 6.15 -4.41
C GLY A 37 -15.18 5.55 -5.08
N LYS A 38 -14.29 4.90 -4.32
CA LYS A 38 -13.10 4.23 -4.87
C LYS A 38 -13.44 2.82 -5.32
N LEU A 39 -12.71 2.29 -6.30
CA LEU A 39 -12.96 0.98 -6.91
C LEU A 39 -12.12 -0.15 -6.31
N ASN A 40 -11.05 0.18 -5.58
CA ASN A 40 -10.16 -0.78 -4.94
C ASN A 40 -9.47 -0.15 -3.73
N LEU A 41 -8.58 -0.92 -3.08
CA LEU A 41 -7.82 -0.43 -1.91
C LEU A 41 -6.87 0.72 -2.25
N GLY A 42 -6.38 0.79 -3.49
CA GLY A 42 -5.45 1.83 -3.90
C GLY A 42 -4.02 1.66 -3.40
N PHE A 43 -3.75 0.66 -2.56
CA PHE A 43 -2.44 0.34 -2.01
C PHE A 43 -2.07 -1.10 -2.33
N HIS A 44 -0.80 -1.33 -2.65
CA HIS A 44 -0.30 -2.66 -2.97
C HIS A 44 -0.11 -3.52 -1.71
N TYR A 45 0.21 -2.86 -0.59
CA TYR A 45 0.41 -3.52 0.70
C TYR A 45 -0.13 -2.67 1.83
N ILE A 46 -0.52 -3.32 2.92
CA ILE A 46 -0.90 -2.68 4.18
C ILE A 46 0.06 -3.18 5.24
N LEU A 47 0.73 -2.26 5.92
CA LEU A 47 1.72 -2.57 6.95
C LEU A 47 1.21 -2.10 8.30
N TYR A 48 0.79 -3.06 9.14
CA TYR A 48 0.24 -2.79 10.47
C TYR A 48 1.34 -2.54 11.50
N LYS A 49 0.97 -1.90 12.61
CA LYS A 49 1.93 -1.49 13.66
C LYS A 49 2.75 -2.64 14.24
N ASP A 50 2.18 -3.85 14.29
CA ASP A 50 2.87 -5.05 14.78
C ASP A 50 3.83 -5.67 13.76
N GLY A 51 3.94 -5.07 12.58
CA GLY A 51 4.79 -5.56 11.50
C GLY A 51 4.08 -6.51 10.54
N GLU A 52 2.80 -6.82 10.75
CA GLU A 52 2.04 -7.65 9.82
C GLU A 52 1.91 -6.94 8.46
N LEU A 53 2.27 -7.65 7.40
CA LEU A 53 2.16 -7.16 6.03
C LEU A 53 1.03 -7.90 5.33
N VAL A 54 0.04 -7.16 4.87
CA VAL A 54 -1.11 -7.72 4.16
C VAL A 54 -1.08 -7.24 2.72
N LYS A 55 -1.34 -8.14 1.78
CA LYS A 55 -1.42 -7.81 0.36
C LYS A 55 -2.71 -7.05 0.09
N GLY A 56 -2.59 -5.91 -0.57
CA GLY A 56 -3.73 -5.13 -1.07
C GLY A 56 -4.04 -5.49 -2.50
N ILE A 57 -3.84 -4.54 -3.43
CA ILE A 57 -4.01 -4.81 -4.86
C ILE A 57 -2.76 -5.48 -5.44
N ASP A 58 -2.91 -6.15 -6.58
CA ASP A 58 -1.79 -6.77 -7.28
C ASP A 58 -0.79 -5.69 -7.73
N ASN A 59 0.51 -6.02 -7.64
CA ASN A 59 1.58 -5.08 -8.01
C ASN A 59 1.52 -4.61 -9.47
N LYS A 60 0.84 -5.34 -10.33
CA LYS A 60 0.68 -4.95 -11.74
C LYS A 60 -0.32 -3.81 -11.96
N TYR A 61 -1.12 -3.47 -10.97
CA TYR A 61 -2.09 -2.37 -11.08
C TYR A 61 -1.53 -1.06 -10.55
N TYR A 62 -2.07 0.05 -11.03
CA TYR A 62 -1.73 1.37 -10.50
C TYR A 62 -2.25 1.52 -9.07
N ALA A 63 -1.50 2.25 -8.24
CA ALA A 63 -1.98 2.73 -6.95
C ALA A 63 -3.09 3.75 -7.16
N ASP A 64 -3.65 4.29 -6.05
CA ASP A 64 -4.67 5.34 -6.13
C ASP A 64 -4.14 6.54 -6.91
N TYR A 65 -4.92 6.99 -7.90
CA TYR A 65 -4.53 8.09 -8.80
C TYR A 65 -4.31 9.42 -8.07
N GLU A 66 -4.82 9.56 -6.85
CA GLU A 66 -4.60 10.76 -6.02
C GLU A 66 -3.22 10.79 -5.37
N LEU A 67 -2.49 9.67 -5.41
CA LEU A 67 -1.16 9.55 -4.80
C LEU A 67 -0.08 9.95 -5.80
N ASP A 68 0.94 10.66 -5.30
CA ASP A 68 2.10 11.05 -6.11
C ASP A 68 2.86 9.81 -6.60
N GLY A 69 3.21 9.79 -7.88
CA GLY A 69 3.97 8.67 -8.45
C GLY A 69 3.19 7.36 -8.54
N TYR A 70 1.86 7.42 -8.52
CA TYR A 70 1.02 6.22 -8.49
C TYR A 70 1.23 5.27 -9.67
N LYS A 71 1.70 5.78 -10.81
CA LYS A 71 1.90 4.98 -12.02
C LYS A 71 3.11 4.05 -11.92
N THR A 72 4.12 4.44 -11.17
CA THR A 72 5.42 3.75 -11.13
C THR A 72 5.84 3.29 -9.74
N SER A 73 5.02 3.52 -8.72
CA SER A 73 5.37 3.21 -7.34
C SER A 73 4.58 2.02 -6.80
N ILE A 74 5.25 1.20 -5.99
CA ILE A 74 4.58 0.28 -5.10
C ILE A 74 4.20 1.07 -3.85
N TYR A 75 2.91 1.19 -3.57
CA TYR A 75 2.43 1.94 -2.42
C TYR A 75 2.13 1.04 -1.23
N VAL A 76 2.69 1.40 -0.09
CA VAL A 76 2.44 0.71 1.19
C VAL A 76 1.67 1.67 2.10
N LEU A 77 0.50 1.25 2.55
CA LEU A 77 -0.26 1.94 3.58
C LEU A 77 0.32 1.56 4.94
N VAL A 78 0.91 2.53 5.64
CA VAL A 78 1.49 2.32 6.97
C VAL A 78 0.46 2.82 8.00
N THR A 79 -0.05 1.91 8.82
CA THR A 79 -1.11 2.24 9.78
C THR A 79 -0.55 2.82 11.08
N ALA A 80 0.33 3.82 10.96
CA ALA A 80 0.97 4.50 12.07
C ALA A 80 1.36 5.91 11.62
N ASP A 81 1.69 6.80 12.56
CA ASP A 81 2.22 8.13 12.25
C ASP A 81 3.70 8.07 11.91
N LYS A 82 4.42 7.12 12.50
CA LYS A 82 5.84 6.86 12.27
C LYS A 82 6.06 5.35 12.21
N LEU A 83 7.09 4.92 11.50
CA LEU A 83 7.44 3.51 11.45
C LEU A 83 7.82 2.99 12.83
N THR A 84 7.17 1.90 13.26
CA THR A 84 7.60 1.14 14.43
C THR A 84 8.80 0.27 14.05
N ASP A 85 9.50 -0.29 15.06
CA ASP A 85 10.63 -1.20 14.78
C ASP A 85 10.15 -2.45 14.03
N ALA A 86 9.00 -3.00 14.40
CA ALA A 86 8.40 -4.13 13.71
C ALA A 86 8.09 -3.80 12.24
N GLN A 87 7.55 -2.62 11.98
CA GLN A 87 7.28 -2.16 10.62
C GLN A 87 8.56 -1.96 9.81
N ARG A 88 9.61 -1.42 10.42
CA ARG A 88 10.91 -1.24 9.74
C ARG A 88 11.50 -2.57 9.30
N THR A 89 11.44 -3.58 10.16
CA THR A 89 11.93 -4.92 9.85
C THR A 89 11.18 -5.49 8.64
N THR A 90 9.85 -5.47 8.68
CA THR A 90 9.01 -5.98 7.58
C THR A 90 9.25 -5.18 6.29
N LEU A 91 9.37 -3.86 6.38
CA LEU A 91 9.59 -3.00 5.22
C LEU A 91 10.94 -3.28 4.57
N ASN A 92 11.99 -3.54 5.37
CA ASN A 92 13.31 -3.91 4.84
C ASN A 92 13.25 -5.25 4.11
N GLU A 93 12.48 -6.21 4.62
CA GLU A 93 12.27 -7.49 3.94
C GLU A 93 11.54 -7.29 2.60
N LEU A 94 10.52 -6.45 2.58
CA LEU A 94 9.76 -6.13 1.36
C LEU A 94 10.67 -5.45 0.34
N LYS A 95 11.48 -4.49 0.78
CA LYS A 95 12.45 -3.80 -0.07
C LYS A 95 13.40 -4.79 -0.74
N ALA A 96 13.93 -5.74 0.03
CA ALA A 96 14.82 -6.76 -0.50
C ALA A 96 14.11 -7.68 -1.49
N THR A 97 12.88 -8.09 -1.17
CA THR A 97 12.08 -8.97 -2.02
C THR A 97 11.75 -8.32 -3.36
N LEU A 98 11.37 -7.06 -3.36
CA LEU A 98 11.01 -6.31 -4.57
C LEU A 98 12.22 -5.73 -5.29
N ASN A 99 13.36 -5.63 -4.61
CA ASN A 99 14.58 -5.01 -5.13
C ASN A 99 14.32 -3.57 -5.61
N LEU A 100 13.59 -2.79 -4.81
CA LEU A 100 13.24 -1.40 -5.10
C LEU A 100 13.64 -0.50 -3.94
N PRO A 101 14.09 0.74 -4.21
CA PRO A 101 14.37 1.70 -3.15
C PRO A 101 13.06 2.21 -2.52
N ILE A 102 13.15 2.65 -1.27
CA ILE A 102 12.07 3.34 -0.58
C ILE A 102 12.29 4.85 -0.76
N ARG A 103 11.25 5.54 -1.15
CA ARG A 103 11.31 7.00 -1.33
C ARG A 103 10.31 7.74 -0.48
#